data_8065c1db80151644101d3809ec0a4b80
#
_entry.id   8065c1db80151644101d3809ec0a4b80
#
_cell.length_a   1.000
_cell.length_b   1.000
_cell.length_c   1.000
_cell.angle_alpha   90.00
_cell.angle_beta   90.00
_cell.angle_gamma   90.00
#
_symmetry.space_group_name_H-M   'P 1'
#
loop_
_entity.id
_entity.type
_entity.pdbx_description
1 polymer ?
#
loop_
_entity_poly.entity_id
_entity_poly.type
_entity_poly.pdbx_seq_one_letter_code
_entity_poly.pdbx_strand_id
1 'polypeptide(L)'
;MKKFAFIGAGSFIFTRNLVRDLLSFPAFEDCELALMDTDPERLERITAAVRKINAAMGAHAKITPTQSRAEALSGADGVLCTVFNGGIDVWRYDIEIPMQFGVDINIGDTRSVSGIFRALRNIPLMLDICRDIEKYCPNAVFLNYTNPMSMLCKAMQTETNVEVTGLCHSVQGTVTMLAEWLETPVDEINYLCAGVNHQAFYLKLEHNGQDLYPKLAKKLENPEFYNKEQVRNEMFRHLGYYVTESSGHNSEYNAWFRKRPELIEKYCTHSTNWNPGLHAFSLNSRLGRAGSWKQEITDWIENEPVDTNRSSEYAANIFNARFGDRTPFKFNGNVINDGSITNLPYDACVEIPVFADKDGIHKTIVGELPAHLAILVSTTAQIENLVVCAAMTKSRADVYHAVMMDPLCSAVCSLQEIRNMCDLIFEKNTDYLGDYK
;
A
#
# COMPACT_ATOMS: atom_id res chain seq x y z
N MET A 1 30.27 4.58 -2.13
CA MET A 1 29.42 3.48 -1.64
C MET A 1 28.04 4.09 -1.41
N LYS A 2 27.00 3.53 -2.02
CA LYS A 2 25.62 3.97 -1.80
C LYS A 2 25.10 3.44 -0.47
N LYS A 3 24.24 4.21 0.20
CA LYS A 3 23.63 3.82 1.47
C LYS A 3 22.10 3.81 1.35
N PHE A 4 21.48 2.69 1.72
CA PHE A 4 20.04 2.52 1.74
C PHE A 4 19.56 2.28 3.18
N ALA A 5 18.66 3.14 3.66
CA ALA A 5 18.10 3.06 5.00
C ALA A 5 16.72 2.38 4.94
N PHE A 6 16.51 1.35 5.75
CA PHE A 6 15.26 0.63 5.92
C PHE A 6 14.64 1.04 7.26
N ILE A 7 13.58 1.82 7.23
CA ILE A 7 12.82 2.25 8.41
C ILE A 7 11.65 1.29 8.63
N GLY A 8 11.65 0.58 9.76
CA GLY A 8 10.77 -0.55 10.01
C GLY A 8 11.28 -1.86 9.41
N ALA A 9 12.60 -2.05 9.44
CA ALA A 9 13.29 -3.20 8.84
C ALA A 9 12.80 -4.56 9.37
N GLY A 10 12.20 -4.62 10.57
CA GLY A 10 11.59 -5.83 11.14
C GLY A 10 10.42 -6.42 10.35
N SER A 11 9.97 -5.75 9.28
CA SER A 11 9.01 -6.29 8.31
C SER A 11 9.68 -7.35 7.42
N PHE A 12 9.70 -8.62 7.88
CA PHE A 12 10.51 -9.70 7.31
C PHE A 12 10.31 -9.90 5.81
N ILE A 13 9.06 -9.98 5.34
CA ILE A 13 8.76 -10.24 3.93
C ILE A 13 9.27 -9.10 3.04
N PHE A 14 8.97 -7.85 3.42
CA PHE A 14 9.43 -6.69 2.64
C PHE A 14 10.95 -6.56 2.66
N THR A 15 11.57 -6.57 3.82
CA THR A 15 13.03 -6.39 3.93
C THR A 15 13.78 -7.49 3.19
N ARG A 16 13.33 -8.76 3.30
CA ARG A 16 13.91 -9.88 2.57
C ARG A 16 13.87 -9.67 1.05
N ASN A 17 12.72 -9.31 0.50
CA ASN A 17 12.56 -9.12 -0.93
C ASN A 17 13.33 -7.89 -1.43
N LEU A 18 13.19 -6.75 -0.76
CA LEU A 18 13.82 -5.50 -1.16
C LEU A 18 15.36 -5.56 -1.09
N VAL A 19 15.92 -6.21 -0.08
CA VAL A 19 17.39 -6.42 0.03
C VAL A 19 17.88 -7.32 -1.10
N ARG A 20 17.23 -8.46 -1.34
CA ARG A 20 17.59 -9.35 -2.44
C ARG A 20 17.55 -8.62 -3.78
N ASP A 21 16.47 -7.87 -4.04
CA ASP A 21 16.28 -7.15 -5.29
C ASP A 21 17.35 -6.05 -5.46
N LEU A 22 17.70 -5.32 -4.41
CA LEU A 22 18.80 -4.35 -4.44
C LEU A 22 20.14 -5.01 -4.77
N LEU A 23 20.49 -6.08 -4.06
CA LEU A 23 21.78 -6.77 -4.24
C LEU A 23 21.89 -7.53 -5.57
N SER A 24 20.81 -7.66 -6.31
CA SER A 24 20.81 -8.23 -7.66
C SER A 24 21.33 -7.25 -8.73
N PHE A 25 21.55 -5.98 -8.39
CA PHE A 25 22.16 -4.99 -9.27
C PHE A 25 23.65 -4.84 -8.96
N PRO A 26 24.56 -4.99 -9.95
CA PRO A 26 26.00 -4.84 -9.73
C PRO A 26 26.39 -3.50 -9.10
N ALA A 27 25.63 -2.43 -9.36
CA ALA A 27 25.86 -1.12 -8.77
C ALA A 27 25.69 -1.06 -7.24
N PHE A 28 25.06 -2.08 -6.63
CA PHE A 28 24.71 -2.09 -5.22
C PHE A 28 25.29 -3.28 -4.44
N GLU A 29 26.11 -4.13 -5.07
CA GLU A 29 26.73 -5.27 -4.40
C GLU A 29 27.63 -4.89 -3.20
N ASP A 30 28.23 -3.67 -3.24
CA ASP A 30 29.07 -3.09 -2.18
C ASP A 30 28.35 -1.97 -1.40
N CYS A 31 27.01 -1.87 -1.43
CA CYS A 31 26.28 -0.80 -0.75
C CYS A 31 26.32 -0.93 0.79
N GLU A 32 25.87 0.11 1.49
CA GLU A 32 25.51 0.03 2.91
C GLU A 32 24.00 -0.15 3.06
N LEU A 33 23.59 -1.19 3.80
CA LEU A 33 22.21 -1.48 4.19
C LEU A 33 22.06 -1.11 5.67
N ALA A 34 21.49 0.06 5.96
CA ALA A 34 21.19 0.52 7.30
C ALA A 34 19.81 0.03 7.72
N LEU A 35 19.76 -0.97 8.59
CA LEU A 35 18.52 -1.60 9.04
C LEU A 35 18.08 -0.96 10.37
N MET A 36 16.94 -0.26 10.35
CA MET A 36 16.41 0.38 11.56
C MET A 36 15.06 -0.23 11.95
N ASP A 37 14.97 -0.67 13.19
CA ASP A 37 13.70 -1.02 13.83
C ASP A 37 13.72 -0.64 15.31
N THR A 38 12.57 -0.35 15.88
CA THR A 38 12.42 -0.03 17.31
C THR A 38 12.41 -1.27 18.19
N ASP A 39 12.05 -2.43 17.62
CA ASP A 39 12.06 -3.73 18.29
C ASP A 39 13.44 -4.39 18.12
N PRO A 40 14.26 -4.51 19.19
CA PRO A 40 15.61 -5.06 19.10
C PRO A 40 15.62 -6.54 18.69
N GLU A 41 14.61 -7.32 19.06
CA GLU A 41 14.54 -8.75 18.72
C GLU A 41 14.22 -8.93 17.23
N ARG A 42 13.31 -8.12 16.68
CA ARG A 42 13.04 -8.09 15.23
C ARG A 42 14.30 -7.66 14.47
N LEU A 43 14.97 -6.63 14.95
CA LEU A 43 16.18 -6.10 14.31
C LEU A 43 17.30 -7.15 14.27
N GLU A 44 17.52 -7.89 15.36
CA GLU A 44 18.50 -8.97 15.40
C GLU A 44 18.21 -10.07 14.36
N ARG A 45 16.97 -10.57 14.32
CA ARG A 45 16.57 -11.64 13.41
C ARG A 45 16.61 -11.20 11.95
N ILE A 46 16.12 -10.00 11.64
CA ILE A 46 16.19 -9.51 10.27
C ILE A 46 17.63 -9.26 9.83
N THR A 47 18.50 -8.83 10.73
CA THR A 47 19.92 -8.66 10.43
C THR A 47 20.57 -10.00 10.07
N ALA A 48 20.24 -11.09 10.77
CA ALA A 48 20.69 -12.43 10.43
C ALA A 48 20.18 -12.88 9.05
N ALA A 49 18.89 -12.63 8.76
CA ALA A 49 18.30 -12.93 7.46
C ALA A 49 18.98 -12.15 6.32
N VAL A 50 19.23 -10.85 6.51
CA VAL A 50 19.92 -10.00 5.52
C VAL A 50 21.36 -10.46 5.29
N ARG A 51 22.08 -10.89 6.33
CA ARG A 51 23.41 -11.49 6.17
C ARG A 51 23.40 -12.77 5.34
N LYS A 52 22.39 -13.63 5.56
CA LYS A 52 22.18 -14.83 4.74
C LYS A 52 21.94 -14.49 3.28
N ILE A 53 21.09 -13.48 2.99
CA ILE A 53 20.83 -13.00 1.63
C ILE A 53 22.10 -12.45 0.99
N ASN A 54 22.83 -11.58 1.71
CA ASN A 54 24.08 -10.98 1.23
C ASN A 54 25.08 -12.04 0.80
N ALA A 55 25.26 -13.09 1.62
CA ALA A 55 26.14 -14.21 1.30
C ALA A 55 25.64 -15.04 0.10
N ALA A 56 24.33 -15.33 0.02
CA ALA A 56 23.76 -16.10 -1.07
C ALA A 56 23.81 -15.37 -2.41
N MET A 57 23.70 -14.03 -2.39
CA MET A 57 23.83 -13.18 -3.59
C MET A 57 25.31 -12.98 -4.00
N GLY A 58 26.29 -13.43 -3.20
CA GLY A 58 27.70 -13.17 -3.44
C GLY A 58 28.07 -11.68 -3.31
N ALA A 59 27.24 -10.90 -2.66
CA ALA A 59 27.43 -9.47 -2.48
C ALA A 59 28.29 -9.16 -1.23
N HIS A 60 28.84 -7.97 -1.18
CA HIS A 60 29.74 -7.49 -0.12
C HIS A 60 29.16 -6.29 0.64
N ALA A 61 27.83 -6.17 0.67
CA ALA A 61 27.15 -5.07 1.31
C ALA A 61 27.48 -4.99 2.82
N LYS A 62 27.75 -3.76 3.28
CA LYS A 62 27.91 -3.46 4.69
C LYS A 62 26.54 -3.41 5.35
N ILE A 63 26.29 -4.26 6.36
CA ILE A 63 25.00 -4.33 7.07
C ILE A 63 25.15 -3.63 8.42
N THR A 64 24.38 -2.55 8.63
CA THR A 64 24.44 -1.70 9.82
C THR A 64 23.07 -1.71 10.53
N PRO A 65 22.84 -2.61 11.52
CA PRO A 65 21.63 -2.57 12.32
C PRO A 65 21.69 -1.46 13.36
N THR A 66 20.59 -0.74 13.57
CA THR A 66 20.49 0.30 14.58
C THR A 66 19.05 0.52 15.02
N GLN A 67 18.81 0.94 16.27
CA GLN A 67 17.53 1.44 16.75
C GLN A 67 17.39 2.96 16.57
N SER A 68 18.44 3.63 16.11
CA SER A 68 18.47 5.08 15.91
C SER A 68 18.16 5.44 14.47
N ARG A 69 17.03 6.13 14.28
CA ARG A 69 16.62 6.66 12.97
C ARG A 69 17.66 7.64 12.40
N ALA A 70 18.24 8.46 13.27
CA ALA A 70 19.29 9.41 12.90
C ALA A 70 20.55 8.70 12.34
N GLU A 71 20.99 7.60 12.96
CA GLU A 71 22.14 6.82 12.48
C GLU A 71 21.82 6.12 11.14
N ALA A 72 20.63 5.54 11.01
CA ALA A 72 20.21 4.89 9.77
C ALA A 72 20.18 5.90 8.61
N LEU A 73 19.57 7.07 8.83
CA LEU A 73 19.38 8.09 7.81
C LEU A 73 20.65 8.88 7.47
N SER A 74 21.61 9.01 8.40
CA SER A 74 22.81 9.83 8.17
C SER A 74 23.54 9.46 6.89
N GLY A 75 23.50 10.34 5.88
CA GLY A 75 24.15 10.14 4.58
C GLY A 75 23.48 9.08 3.69
N ALA A 76 22.23 8.70 3.92
CA ALA A 76 21.50 7.77 3.06
C ALA A 76 21.22 8.40 1.68
N ASP A 77 21.37 7.61 0.62
CA ASP A 77 20.97 7.96 -0.74
C ASP A 77 19.52 7.57 -1.03
N GLY A 78 19.04 6.47 -0.44
CA GLY A 78 17.68 5.99 -0.55
C GLY A 78 17.10 5.56 0.80
N VAL A 79 15.80 5.77 0.98
CA VAL A 79 15.07 5.40 2.19
C VAL A 79 13.87 4.55 1.81
N LEU A 80 13.69 3.43 2.50
CA LEU A 80 12.56 2.52 2.38
C LEU A 80 11.81 2.49 3.71
N CYS A 81 10.49 2.65 3.68
CA CYS A 81 9.66 2.66 4.89
C CYS A 81 8.57 1.59 4.86
N THR A 82 8.54 0.76 5.91
CA THR A 82 7.58 -0.34 6.08
C THR A 82 7.09 -0.42 7.53
N VAL A 83 6.69 0.71 8.12
CA VAL A 83 6.30 0.80 9.54
C VAL A 83 4.86 0.35 9.80
N PHE A 84 4.61 -0.14 11.01
CA PHE A 84 3.29 -0.46 11.52
C PHE A 84 3.10 0.14 12.91
N ASN A 85 2.59 1.38 12.96
CA ASN A 85 2.43 2.14 14.19
C ASN A 85 1.24 1.62 15.03
N GLY A 86 1.43 1.51 16.33
CA GLY A 86 0.43 1.05 17.30
C GLY A 86 0.25 -0.47 17.36
N GLY A 87 0.80 -1.21 16.39
CA GLY A 87 0.71 -2.67 16.40
C GLY A 87 -0.71 -3.22 16.29
N ILE A 88 -0.85 -4.52 16.56
CA ILE A 88 -2.14 -5.23 16.48
C ILE A 88 -3.07 -4.78 17.60
N ASP A 89 -2.54 -4.49 18.78
CA ASP A 89 -3.33 -4.17 19.99
C ASP A 89 -4.14 -2.89 19.85
N VAL A 90 -3.66 -1.95 19.06
CA VAL A 90 -4.35 -0.69 18.75
C VAL A 90 -5.21 -0.84 17.50
N TRP A 91 -4.66 -1.44 16.45
CA TRP A 91 -5.36 -1.61 15.19
C TRP A 91 -6.63 -2.48 15.29
N ARG A 92 -6.66 -3.44 16.21
CA ARG A 92 -7.87 -4.26 16.46
C ARG A 92 -9.12 -3.43 16.73
N TYR A 93 -9.00 -2.31 17.42
CA TYR A 93 -10.14 -1.44 17.72
C TYR A 93 -10.76 -0.81 16.47
N ASP A 94 -9.96 -0.55 15.44
CA ASP A 94 -10.43 -0.01 14.17
C ASP A 94 -11.29 -1.02 13.37
N ILE A 95 -11.29 -2.28 13.76
CA ILE A 95 -12.02 -3.39 13.12
C ILE A 95 -13.15 -3.90 14.01
N GLU A 96 -12.87 -4.13 15.29
CA GLU A 96 -13.82 -4.72 16.24
C GLU A 96 -14.93 -3.73 16.64
N ILE A 97 -14.62 -2.44 16.80
CA ILE A 97 -15.63 -1.43 17.14
C ILE A 97 -16.62 -1.21 15.99
N PRO A 98 -16.23 -1.01 14.72
CA PRO A 98 -17.15 -0.88 13.60
C PRO A 98 -18.14 -2.04 13.51
N MET A 99 -17.71 -3.26 13.78
CA MET A 99 -18.61 -4.43 13.76
C MET A 99 -19.76 -4.34 14.78
N GLN A 100 -19.58 -3.63 15.89
CA GLN A 100 -20.66 -3.39 16.87
C GLN A 100 -21.79 -2.52 16.30
N PHE A 101 -21.52 -1.79 15.23
CA PHE A 101 -22.45 -0.96 14.45
C PHE A 101 -22.84 -1.61 13.13
N GLY A 102 -22.45 -2.86 12.88
CA GLY A 102 -22.75 -3.58 11.63
C GLY A 102 -21.82 -3.26 10.46
N VAL A 103 -20.78 -2.45 10.68
CA VAL A 103 -19.76 -2.16 9.65
C VAL A 103 -18.73 -3.28 9.64
N ASP A 104 -18.85 -4.18 8.69
CA ASP A 104 -18.03 -5.38 8.58
C ASP A 104 -16.74 -5.08 7.79
N ILE A 105 -15.62 -5.04 8.49
CA ILE A 105 -14.28 -4.81 7.92
C ILE A 105 -13.59 -6.15 7.71
N ASN A 106 -13.04 -6.34 6.51
CA ASN A 106 -12.27 -7.53 6.12
C ASN A 106 -10.76 -7.34 6.32
N ILE A 107 -10.19 -6.30 5.73
CA ILE A 107 -8.74 -6.00 5.73
C ILE A 107 -8.42 -4.86 6.70
N GLY A 108 -9.02 -3.70 6.51
CA GLY A 108 -8.94 -2.56 7.42
C GLY A 108 -7.60 -1.83 7.46
N ASP A 109 -6.81 -1.87 6.39
CA ASP A 109 -5.49 -1.23 6.37
C ASP A 109 -5.41 0.09 5.59
N THR A 110 -6.37 0.34 4.68
CA THR A 110 -6.25 1.44 3.71
C THR A 110 -7.44 2.40 3.74
N ARG A 111 -8.69 1.91 3.78
CA ARG A 111 -9.90 2.72 3.68
C ARG A 111 -10.94 2.35 4.73
N SER A 112 -12.14 2.93 4.55
CA SER A 112 -13.22 2.88 5.52
C SER A 112 -12.80 3.48 6.87
N VAL A 113 -13.61 3.36 7.89
CA VAL A 113 -13.31 3.89 9.23
C VAL A 113 -11.96 3.37 9.76
N SER A 114 -11.64 2.11 9.50
CA SER A 114 -10.38 1.49 9.92
C SER A 114 -9.16 2.17 9.30
N GLY A 115 -9.17 2.37 7.98
CA GLY A 115 -8.08 3.07 7.28
C GLY A 115 -7.96 4.54 7.71
N ILE A 116 -9.08 5.22 7.95
CA ILE A 116 -9.11 6.60 8.44
C ILE A 116 -8.38 6.70 9.78
N PHE A 117 -8.77 5.94 10.79
CA PHE A 117 -8.13 5.99 12.11
C PHE A 117 -6.67 5.53 12.08
N ARG A 118 -6.34 4.57 11.23
CA ARG A 118 -4.95 4.18 10.97
C ARG A 118 -4.13 5.32 10.37
N ALA A 119 -4.69 6.08 9.43
CA ALA A 119 -4.03 7.26 8.86
C ALA A 119 -3.76 8.32 9.93
N LEU A 120 -4.76 8.63 10.78
CA LEU A 120 -4.61 9.63 11.84
C LEU A 120 -3.45 9.31 12.80
N ARG A 121 -3.19 8.02 13.08
CA ARG A 121 -2.04 7.59 13.90
C ARG A 121 -0.72 7.62 13.14
N ASN A 122 -0.73 7.31 11.85
CA ASN A 122 0.48 7.16 11.07
C ASN A 122 1.00 8.47 10.51
N ILE A 123 0.14 9.42 10.13
CA ILE A 123 0.54 10.71 9.55
C ILE A 123 1.59 11.43 10.41
N PRO A 124 1.41 11.61 11.74
CA PRO A 124 2.42 12.27 12.56
C PRO A 124 3.79 11.56 12.52
N LEU A 125 3.79 10.24 12.60
CA LEU A 125 5.03 9.43 12.52
C LEU A 125 5.72 9.60 11.15
N MET A 126 4.96 9.56 10.06
CA MET A 126 5.51 9.71 8.72
C MET A 126 6.10 11.10 8.48
N LEU A 127 5.45 12.14 9.00
CA LEU A 127 5.99 13.50 8.96
C LEU A 127 7.27 13.65 9.80
N ASP A 128 7.35 13.00 10.96
CA ASP A 128 8.58 12.98 11.77
C ASP A 128 9.72 12.24 11.07
N ILE A 129 9.43 11.15 10.34
CA ILE A 129 10.40 10.48 9.48
C ILE A 129 10.90 11.43 8.38
N CYS A 130 9.99 12.15 7.72
CA CYS A 130 10.37 13.13 6.70
C CYS A 130 11.24 14.26 7.26
N ARG A 131 10.93 14.81 8.44
CA ARG A 131 11.77 15.81 9.11
C ARG A 131 13.18 15.31 9.41
N ASP A 132 13.29 14.04 9.82
CA ASP A 132 14.61 13.40 10.00
C ASP A 132 15.33 13.20 8.65
N ILE A 133 14.64 12.87 7.57
CA ILE A 133 15.20 12.80 6.21
C ILE A 133 15.72 14.17 5.79
N GLU A 134 14.93 15.23 5.93
CA GLU A 134 15.35 16.62 5.64
C GLU A 134 16.63 17.01 6.41
N LYS A 135 16.76 16.53 7.63
CA LYS A 135 17.91 16.83 8.50
C LYS A 135 19.16 16.00 8.18
N TYR A 136 19.03 14.69 7.96
CA TYR A 136 20.16 13.77 7.91
C TYR A 136 20.53 13.32 6.49
N CYS A 137 19.60 13.37 5.53
CA CYS A 137 19.79 12.97 4.13
C CYS A 137 18.83 13.71 3.16
N PRO A 138 18.90 15.05 3.06
CA PRO A 138 17.90 15.87 2.35
C PRO A 138 17.76 15.57 0.86
N ASN A 139 18.71 14.89 0.25
CA ASN A 139 18.70 14.51 -1.17
C ASN A 139 18.34 13.02 -1.39
N ALA A 140 17.92 12.31 -0.34
CA ALA A 140 17.55 10.91 -0.45
C ALA A 140 16.21 10.74 -1.18
N VAL A 141 16.12 9.69 -2.00
CA VAL A 141 14.86 9.24 -2.58
C VAL A 141 14.11 8.42 -1.54
N PHE A 142 12.91 8.84 -1.16
CA PHE A 142 12.10 8.16 -0.17
C PHE A 142 10.98 7.35 -0.82
N LEU A 143 11.02 6.03 -0.65
CA LEU A 143 10.02 5.10 -1.17
C LEU A 143 9.20 4.52 0.00
N ASN A 144 7.90 4.83 0.01
CA ASN A 144 6.99 4.42 1.07
C ASN A 144 6.18 3.19 0.68
N TYR A 145 6.17 2.16 1.52
CA TYR A 145 5.31 0.96 1.42
C TYR A 145 4.25 0.90 2.52
N THR A 146 4.21 1.90 3.40
CA THR A 146 3.27 1.92 4.53
C THR A 146 1.88 2.39 4.10
N ASN A 147 0.83 1.66 4.49
CA ASN A 147 -0.58 2.03 4.33
C ASN A 147 -1.13 2.79 5.55
N PRO A 148 -2.15 3.63 5.33
CA PRO A 148 -2.90 3.97 4.11
C PRO A 148 -2.12 4.83 3.10
N MET A 149 -1.81 4.28 1.96
CA MET A 149 -0.82 4.83 1.02
C MET A 149 -1.11 6.27 0.59
N SER A 150 -2.29 6.54 0.01
CA SER A 150 -2.61 7.87 -0.53
C SER A 150 -2.61 8.95 0.55
N MET A 151 -3.22 8.68 1.72
CA MET A 151 -3.28 9.64 2.82
C MET A 151 -1.89 9.97 3.39
N LEU A 152 -1.04 8.94 3.56
CA LEU A 152 0.33 9.15 4.06
C LEU A 152 1.20 9.87 3.03
N CYS A 153 1.15 9.45 1.75
CA CYS A 153 1.91 10.11 0.69
C CYS A 153 1.47 11.54 0.49
N LYS A 154 0.16 11.82 0.50
CA LYS A 154 -0.34 13.20 0.44
C LYS A 154 0.23 14.04 1.57
N ALA A 155 0.11 13.61 2.82
CA ALA A 155 0.63 14.37 3.96
C ALA A 155 2.13 14.64 3.82
N MET A 156 2.94 13.63 3.47
CA MET A 156 4.38 13.80 3.30
C MET A 156 4.74 14.74 2.14
N GLN A 157 4.10 14.57 0.99
CA GLN A 157 4.39 15.33 -0.23
C GLN A 157 3.91 16.80 -0.14
N THR A 158 2.91 17.11 0.70
CA THR A 158 2.40 18.47 0.87
C THR A 158 3.04 19.24 2.04
N GLU A 159 3.44 18.52 3.10
CA GLU A 159 3.92 19.13 4.35
C GLU A 159 5.44 19.12 4.48
N THR A 160 6.18 18.51 3.54
CA THR A 160 7.63 18.40 3.56
C THR A 160 8.24 18.60 2.17
N ASN A 161 9.57 18.82 2.11
CA ASN A 161 10.31 18.93 0.85
C ASN A 161 10.99 17.61 0.44
N VAL A 162 10.67 16.50 1.09
CA VAL A 162 11.27 15.18 0.78
C VAL A 162 10.73 14.65 -0.54
N GLU A 163 11.58 14.13 -1.41
CA GLU A 163 11.18 13.41 -2.63
C GLU A 163 10.56 12.06 -2.25
N VAL A 164 9.25 12.06 -1.97
CA VAL A 164 8.50 10.87 -1.55
C VAL A 164 7.71 10.29 -2.72
N THR A 165 7.76 8.97 -2.89
CA THR A 165 6.85 8.23 -3.77
C THR A 165 6.32 7.01 -3.04
N GLY A 166 5.01 6.83 -3.06
CA GLY A 166 4.36 5.63 -2.53
C GLY A 166 4.38 4.49 -3.54
N LEU A 167 4.72 3.30 -3.08
CA LEU A 167 4.79 2.10 -3.89
C LEU A 167 3.80 1.04 -3.39
N CYS A 168 3.00 0.54 -4.32
CA CYS A 168 2.10 -0.59 -4.09
C CYS A 168 2.35 -1.65 -5.17
N HIS A 169 2.16 -2.91 -4.81
CA HIS A 169 2.26 -4.01 -5.76
C HIS A 169 0.92 -4.45 -6.37
N SER A 170 -0.15 -3.70 -6.10
CA SER A 170 -1.50 -4.04 -6.59
C SER A 170 -1.63 -3.95 -8.11
N VAL A 171 -0.95 -2.98 -8.74
CA VAL A 171 -0.99 -2.83 -10.21
C VAL A 171 -0.26 -3.99 -10.90
N GLN A 172 1.01 -4.22 -10.60
CA GLN A 172 1.76 -5.32 -11.21
C GLN A 172 1.17 -6.69 -10.86
N GLY A 173 0.72 -6.89 -9.63
CA GLY A 173 0.08 -8.14 -9.20
C GLY A 173 -1.22 -8.42 -9.95
N THR A 174 -2.04 -7.38 -10.16
CA THR A 174 -3.31 -7.54 -10.90
C THR A 174 -3.07 -7.80 -12.39
N VAL A 175 -2.16 -7.08 -13.05
CA VAL A 175 -1.89 -7.35 -14.48
C VAL A 175 -1.27 -8.72 -14.68
N THR A 176 -0.42 -9.21 -13.77
CA THR A 176 0.12 -10.56 -13.81
C THR A 176 -0.99 -11.61 -13.69
N MET A 177 -1.92 -11.43 -12.76
CA MET A 177 -3.08 -12.30 -12.62
C MET A 177 -3.96 -12.30 -13.89
N LEU A 178 -4.23 -11.12 -14.47
CA LEU A 178 -4.99 -11.01 -15.72
C LEU A 178 -4.26 -11.66 -16.90
N ALA A 179 -2.94 -11.49 -16.98
CA ALA A 179 -2.08 -12.13 -17.98
C ALA A 179 -2.19 -13.66 -17.94
N GLU A 180 -2.13 -14.22 -16.73
CA GLU A 180 -2.32 -15.66 -16.48
C GLU A 180 -3.72 -16.13 -16.93
N TRP A 181 -4.79 -15.40 -16.55
CA TRP A 181 -6.17 -15.76 -16.94
C TRP A 181 -6.39 -15.66 -18.44
N LEU A 182 -5.75 -14.68 -19.08
CA LEU A 182 -5.85 -14.43 -20.51
C LEU A 182 -4.83 -15.21 -21.34
N GLU A 183 -4.00 -16.05 -20.69
CA GLU A 183 -2.97 -16.85 -21.37
C GLU A 183 -2.11 -16.00 -22.32
N THR A 184 -1.65 -14.86 -21.78
CA THR A 184 -0.88 -13.85 -22.52
C THR A 184 0.35 -13.47 -21.70
N PRO A 185 1.58 -13.45 -22.26
CA PRO A 185 2.77 -13.03 -21.51
C PRO A 185 2.59 -11.61 -20.94
N VAL A 186 2.94 -11.42 -19.67
CA VAL A 186 2.69 -10.14 -18.98
C VAL A 186 3.46 -8.98 -19.58
N ASP A 187 4.65 -9.24 -20.10
CA ASP A 187 5.52 -8.26 -20.77
C ASP A 187 5.01 -7.85 -22.16
N GLU A 188 4.09 -8.61 -22.75
CA GLU A 188 3.40 -8.27 -24.01
C GLU A 188 2.09 -7.49 -23.79
N ILE A 189 1.63 -7.37 -22.52
CA ILE A 189 0.42 -6.60 -22.22
C ILE A 189 0.75 -5.11 -22.11
N ASN A 190 0.14 -4.32 -22.99
CA ASN A 190 0.16 -2.88 -22.92
C ASN A 190 -1.04 -2.39 -22.10
N TYR A 191 -0.76 -1.75 -20.96
CA TYR A 191 -1.81 -1.25 -20.08
C TYR A 191 -1.58 0.20 -19.63
N LEU A 192 -2.69 0.87 -19.33
CA LEU A 192 -2.75 2.14 -18.61
C LEU A 192 -3.62 1.95 -17.38
N CYS A 193 -3.02 2.01 -16.21
CA CYS A 193 -3.74 1.91 -14.93
C CYS A 193 -3.62 3.24 -14.19
N ALA A 194 -4.76 3.81 -13.77
CA ALA A 194 -4.80 5.09 -13.08
C ALA A 194 -6.02 5.22 -12.16
N GLY A 195 -5.86 6.01 -11.09
CA GLY A 195 -6.86 6.29 -10.08
C GLY A 195 -6.23 6.72 -8.77
N VAL A 196 -6.71 6.21 -7.64
CA VAL A 196 -6.08 6.32 -6.33
C VAL A 196 -5.62 4.94 -5.86
N ASN A 197 -4.66 4.87 -4.96
CA ASN A 197 -4.13 3.59 -4.48
C ASN A 197 -5.27 2.63 -4.08
N HIS A 198 -5.16 1.36 -4.45
CA HIS A 198 -6.14 0.29 -4.26
C HIS A 198 -7.51 0.50 -4.96
N GLN A 199 -7.69 1.60 -5.69
CA GLN A 199 -8.87 1.89 -6.51
C GLN A 199 -8.45 2.62 -7.80
N ALA A 200 -7.36 2.15 -8.40
CA ALA A 200 -6.98 2.48 -9.77
C ALA A 200 -7.61 1.46 -10.73
N PHE A 201 -7.91 1.90 -11.94
CA PHE A 201 -8.57 1.10 -12.96
C PHE A 201 -7.69 0.97 -14.20
N TYR A 202 -7.71 -0.20 -14.83
CA TYR A 202 -7.05 -0.40 -16.13
C TYR A 202 -7.87 0.26 -17.22
N LEU A 203 -7.54 1.50 -17.53
CA LEU A 203 -8.21 2.28 -18.60
C LEU A 203 -7.90 1.72 -19.99
N LYS A 204 -6.78 1.01 -20.10
CA LYS A 204 -6.32 0.32 -21.28
C LYS A 204 -5.74 -1.04 -20.86
N LEU A 205 -6.10 -2.08 -21.59
CA LEU A 205 -5.59 -3.45 -21.41
C LEU A 205 -5.54 -4.11 -22.79
N GLU A 206 -4.38 -4.16 -23.42
CA GLU A 206 -4.21 -4.56 -24.81
C GLU A 206 -3.06 -5.54 -25.00
N HIS A 207 -3.18 -6.39 -26.02
CA HIS A 207 -2.13 -7.22 -26.54
C HIS A 207 -2.09 -7.08 -28.07
N ASN A 208 -0.92 -6.74 -28.64
CA ASN A 208 -0.74 -6.50 -30.07
C ASN A 208 -1.77 -5.51 -30.68
N GLY A 209 -2.13 -4.46 -29.91
CA GLY A 209 -3.10 -3.45 -30.31
C GLY A 209 -4.57 -3.90 -30.25
N GLN A 210 -4.85 -5.09 -29.74
CA GLN A 210 -6.21 -5.60 -29.55
C GLN A 210 -6.64 -5.47 -28.08
N ASP A 211 -7.84 -4.95 -27.87
CA ASP A 211 -8.46 -4.86 -26.54
C ASP A 211 -8.71 -6.27 -25.95
N LEU A 212 -8.21 -6.49 -24.75
CA LEU A 212 -8.34 -7.75 -24.02
C LEU A 212 -9.65 -7.85 -23.20
N TYR A 213 -10.39 -6.78 -23.01
CA TYR A 213 -11.63 -6.81 -22.23
C TYR A 213 -12.71 -7.75 -22.77
N PRO A 214 -12.94 -7.86 -24.10
CA PRO A 214 -13.88 -8.86 -24.62
C PRO A 214 -13.44 -10.30 -24.29
N LYS A 215 -12.13 -10.60 -24.33
CA LYS A 215 -11.60 -11.91 -23.96
C LYS A 215 -11.77 -12.18 -22.47
N LEU A 216 -11.53 -11.17 -21.62
CA LEU A 216 -11.74 -11.24 -20.18
C LEU A 216 -13.21 -11.46 -19.84
N ALA A 217 -14.12 -10.69 -20.43
CA ALA A 217 -15.56 -10.84 -20.21
C ALA A 217 -16.04 -12.28 -20.50
N LYS A 218 -15.58 -12.84 -21.63
CA LYS A 218 -15.88 -14.23 -21.99
C LYS A 218 -15.26 -15.24 -21.00
N LYS A 219 -14.04 -15.01 -20.54
CA LYS A 219 -13.38 -15.88 -19.55
C LYS A 219 -14.17 -15.93 -18.23
N LEU A 220 -14.72 -14.80 -17.81
CA LEU A 220 -15.52 -14.66 -16.58
C LEU A 220 -16.95 -15.22 -16.66
N GLU A 221 -17.40 -15.72 -17.82
CA GLU A 221 -18.60 -16.54 -17.91
C GLU A 221 -18.41 -17.89 -17.22
N ASN A 222 -17.16 -18.38 -17.13
CA ASN A 222 -16.79 -19.57 -16.36
C ASN A 222 -16.78 -19.24 -14.86
N PRO A 223 -17.60 -19.91 -14.02
CA PRO A 223 -17.64 -19.70 -12.57
C PRO A 223 -16.29 -19.94 -11.88
N GLU A 224 -15.44 -20.81 -12.41
CA GLU A 224 -14.11 -21.06 -11.85
C GLU A 224 -13.26 -19.78 -11.83
N PHE A 225 -13.25 -18.99 -12.92
CA PHE A 225 -12.53 -17.72 -12.99
C PHE A 225 -13.28 -16.60 -12.28
N TYR A 226 -14.62 -16.55 -12.44
CA TYR A 226 -15.43 -15.53 -11.77
C TYR A 226 -15.27 -15.57 -10.25
N ASN A 227 -15.25 -16.76 -9.64
CA ASN A 227 -15.18 -16.92 -8.19
C ASN A 227 -13.76 -16.63 -7.62
N LYS A 228 -12.70 -16.65 -8.43
CA LYS A 228 -11.34 -16.33 -7.95
C LYS A 228 -11.20 -14.91 -7.41
N GLU A 229 -11.93 -13.95 -8.01
CA GLU A 229 -11.94 -12.53 -7.62
C GLU A 229 -13.36 -11.96 -7.75
N GLN A 230 -14.30 -12.55 -7.04
CA GLN A 230 -15.74 -12.35 -7.27
C GLN A 230 -16.17 -10.88 -7.17
N VAL A 231 -15.67 -10.13 -6.18
CA VAL A 231 -16.01 -8.70 -6.03
C VAL A 231 -15.46 -7.88 -7.20
N ARG A 232 -14.18 -8.06 -7.55
CA ARG A 232 -13.58 -7.31 -8.68
C ARG A 232 -14.20 -7.69 -10.02
N ASN A 233 -14.52 -8.96 -10.20
CA ASN A 233 -15.17 -9.46 -11.41
C ASN A 233 -16.59 -8.94 -11.54
N GLU A 234 -17.32 -8.80 -10.42
CA GLU A 234 -18.64 -8.16 -10.41
C GLU A 234 -18.53 -6.66 -10.70
N MET A 235 -17.54 -5.97 -10.11
CA MET A 235 -17.25 -4.57 -10.45
C MET A 235 -16.95 -4.42 -11.94
N PHE A 236 -16.09 -5.25 -12.51
CA PHE A 236 -15.78 -5.21 -13.95
C PHE A 236 -17.02 -5.40 -14.83
N ARG A 237 -17.89 -6.37 -14.52
CA ARG A 237 -19.14 -6.61 -15.28
C ARG A 237 -20.04 -5.39 -15.36
N HIS A 238 -20.06 -4.57 -14.31
CA HIS A 238 -20.96 -3.40 -14.23
C HIS A 238 -20.27 -2.08 -14.57
N LEU A 239 -18.97 -1.95 -14.32
CA LEU A 239 -18.22 -0.70 -14.57
C LEU A 239 -17.43 -0.72 -15.88
N GLY A 240 -17.22 -1.89 -16.49
CA GLY A 240 -16.52 -2.02 -17.77
C GLY A 240 -14.98 -1.92 -17.70
N TYR A 241 -14.41 -1.66 -16.52
CA TYR A 241 -12.98 -1.53 -16.29
C TYR A 241 -12.57 -2.37 -15.08
N TYR A 242 -11.41 -3.02 -15.18
CA TYR A 242 -10.91 -3.85 -14.09
C TYR A 242 -10.18 -2.99 -13.04
N VAL A 243 -10.47 -3.24 -11.75
CA VAL A 243 -9.90 -2.49 -10.63
C VAL A 243 -8.67 -3.21 -10.06
N THR A 244 -7.73 -2.45 -9.54
CA THR A 244 -6.57 -2.99 -8.80
C THR A 244 -6.97 -3.54 -7.43
N GLU A 245 -6.02 -4.17 -6.77
CA GLU A 245 -6.13 -4.77 -5.46
C GLU A 245 -7.07 -5.99 -5.39
N SER A 246 -7.22 -6.60 -4.22
CA SER A 246 -8.01 -7.83 -4.07
C SER A 246 -9.51 -7.59 -3.92
N SER A 247 -10.28 -8.66 -4.13
CA SER A 247 -11.71 -8.68 -3.82
C SER A 247 -12.02 -8.39 -2.34
N GLY A 248 -11.15 -8.82 -1.42
CA GLY A 248 -11.29 -8.51 0.00
C GLY A 248 -11.29 -7.00 0.27
N HIS A 249 -10.27 -6.29 -0.22
CA HIS A 249 -10.18 -4.84 -0.10
C HIS A 249 -11.35 -4.12 -0.78
N ASN A 250 -11.63 -4.44 -2.07
CA ASN A 250 -12.70 -3.80 -2.80
C ASN A 250 -14.09 -4.05 -2.21
N SER A 251 -14.27 -5.15 -1.45
CA SER A 251 -15.54 -5.43 -0.77
C SER A 251 -15.88 -4.41 0.31
N GLU A 252 -14.88 -3.84 0.99
CA GLU A 252 -15.06 -2.88 2.07
C GLU A 252 -14.90 -1.41 1.63
N TYR A 253 -14.40 -1.16 0.40
CA TYR A 253 -14.24 0.21 -0.12
C TYR A 253 -15.50 0.79 -0.73
N ASN A 254 -16.51 -0.04 -0.97
CA ASN A 254 -17.68 0.30 -1.73
C ASN A 254 -18.98 -0.03 -0.96
N ALA A 255 -20.03 0.73 -1.22
CA ALA A 255 -21.37 0.52 -0.64
C ALA A 255 -22.10 -0.74 -1.15
N TRP A 256 -21.50 -1.54 -2.04
CA TRP A 256 -22.24 -2.57 -2.78
C TRP A 256 -22.22 -3.94 -2.13
N PHE A 257 -21.16 -4.30 -1.41
CA PHE A 257 -20.88 -5.70 -1.07
C PHE A 257 -21.09 -6.04 0.41
N ARG A 258 -20.65 -5.19 1.36
CA ARG A 258 -20.65 -5.52 2.79
C ARG A 258 -21.73 -4.82 3.63
N LYS A 259 -22.67 -4.15 3.00
CA LYS A 259 -23.70 -3.39 3.71
C LYS A 259 -24.79 -4.25 4.38
N ARG A 260 -24.82 -5.56 4.14
CA ARG A 260 -25.77 -6.50 4.75
C ARG A 260 -25.33 -7.96 4.53
N PRO A 261 -25.69 -8.87 5.48
CA PRO A 261 -25.16 -10.23 5.51
C PRO A 261 -25.34 -11.06 4.24
N GLU A 262 -26.52 -10.97 3.58
CA GLU A 262 -26.79 -11.74 2.38
C GLU A 262 -25.94 -11.33 1.16
N LEU A 263 -25.46 -10.08 1.13
CA LEU A 263 -24.51 -9.64 0.10
C LEU A 263 -23.11 -10.13 0.40
N ILE A 264 -22.72 -10.14 1.69
CA ILE A 264 -21.46 -10.72 2.14
C ILE A 264 -21.41 -12.20 1.79
N GLU A 265 -22.47 -12.94 2.12
CA GLU A 265 -22.59 -14.36 1.78
C GLU A 265 -22.51 -14.59 0.27
N LYS A 266 -23.19 -13.77 -0.51
CA LYS A 266 -23.26 -13.90 -1.98
C LYS A 266 -21.94 -13.56 -2.67
N TYR A 267 -21.25 -12.50 -2.28
CA TYR A 267 -20.13 -11.93 -3.05
C TYR A 267 -18.76 -12.03 -2.37
N CYS A 268 -18.70 -12.19 -1.05
CA CYS A 268 -17.44 -12.09 -0.32
C CYS A 268 -16.92 -13.43 0.20
N THR A 269 -17.70 -14.50 0.12
CA THR A 269 -17.31 -15.86 0.58
C THR A 269 -16.41 -16.57 -0.41
N HIS A 270 -16.53 -16.25 -1.70
CA HIS A 270 -15.66 -16.75 -2.75
C HIS A 270 -14.64 -15.65 -3.11
N SER A 271 -13.44 -15.79 -2.67
CA SER A 271 -12.37 -14.86 -2.98
C SER A 271 -11.03 -15.59 -3.01
N THR A 272 -9.98 -14.85 -3.24
CA THR A 272 -8.63 -15.42 -3.32
C THR A 272 -8.29 -16.25 -2.09
N ASN A 273 -7.54 -17.33 -2.28
CA ASN A 273 -7.03 -18.17 -1.19
C ASN A 273 -6.18 -17.38 -0.18
N TRP A 274 -5.58 -16.28 -0.61
CA TRP A 274 -4.72 -15.44 0.23
C TRP A 274 -5.48 -14.31 0.95
N ASN A 275 -6.69 -13.98 0.52
CA ASN A 275 -7.51 -12.93 1.09
C ASN A 275 -9.01 -13.25 0.96
N PRO A 276 -9.51 -14.23 1.71
CA PRO A 276 -10.93 -14.53 1.75
C PRO A 276 -11.71 -13.37 2.38
N GLY A 277 -12.93 -13.14 1.90
CA GLY A 277 -13.78 -12.01 2.29
C GLY A 277 -14.41 -12.11 3.68
N LEU A 278 -13.81 -12.83 4.62
CA LEU A 278 -14.28 -13.02 5.98
C LEU A 278 -14.09 -11.75 6.82
N HIS A 279 -14.97 -11.56 7.82
CA HIS A 279 -14.80 -10.50 8.81
C HIS A 279 -13.42 -10.57 9.49
N ALA A 280 -12.77 -9.40 9.61
CA ALA A 280 -11.49 -9.25 10.31
C ALA A 280 -10.38 -10.23 9.83
N PHE A 281 -10.41 -10.63 8.56
CA PHE A 281 -9.46 -11.65 8.05
C PHE A 281 -8.00 -11.26 8.32
N SER A 282 -7.60 -10.02 7.99
CA SER A 282 -6.22 -9.58 8.20
C SER A 282 -5.85 -9.50 9.68
N LEU A 283 -6.77 -9.06 10.53
CA LEU A 283 -6.57 -9.04 11.98
C LEU A 283 -6.38 -10.46 12.52
N ASN A 284 -7.29 -11.36 12.19
CA ASN A 284 -7.24 -12.75 12.65
C ASN A 284 -5.97 -13.48 12.16
N SER A 285 -5.57 -13.24 10.92
CA SER A 285 -4.32 -13.78 10.37
C SER A 285 -3.10 -13.28 11.16
N ARG A 286 -3.05 -12.01 11.52
CA ARG A 286 -1.95 -11.44 12.30
C ARG A 286 -1.95 -11.92 13.76
N LEU A 287 -3.12 -12.01 14.38
CA LEU A 287 -3.28 -12.58 15.73
C LEU A 287 -2.82 -14.04 15.76
N GLY A 288 -3.20 -14.85 14.79
CA GLY A 288 -2.76 -16.23 14.66
C GLY A 288 -1.24 -16.38 14.51
N ARG A 289 -0.57 -15.41 13.90
CA ARG A 289 0.90 -15.38 13.73
C ARG A 289 1.66 -14.66 14.84
N ALA A 290 0.98 -14.02 15.78
CA ALA A 290 1.63 -13.19 16.81
C ALA A 290 2.63 -13.99 17.65
N GLY A 291 2.41 -15.31 17.84
CA GLY A 291 3.33 -16.20 18.56
C GLY A 291 4.38 -16.89 17.69
N SER A 292 4.18 -16.99 16.38
CA SER A 292 5.01 -17.83 15.47
C SER A 292 6.04 -17.06 14.66
N TRP A 293 5.94 -15.73 14.55
CA TRP A 293 6.82 -14.94 13.67
C TRP A 293 8.33 -15.14 13.95
N LYS A 294 8.70 -15.38 15.21
CA LYS A 294 10.08 -15.63 15.61
C LYS A 294 10.57 -16.95 15.03
N GLN A 295 9.76 -17.99 15.15
CA GLN A 295 10.08 -19.31 14.64
C GLN A 295 10.07 -19.29 13.10
N GLU A 296 9.11 -18.63 12.47
CA GLU A 296 9.06 -18.50 11.01
C GLU A 296 10.35 -17.89 10.43
N ILE A 297 10.87 -16.82 11.04
CA ILE A 297 12.13 -16.19 10.60
C ILE A 297 13.31 -17.13 10.86
N THR A 298 13.35 -17.80 12.01
CA THR A 298 14.41 -18.74 12.35
C THR A 298 14.43 -19.93 11.38
N ASP A 299 13.28 -20.54 11.14
CA ASP A 299 13.15 -21.67 10.21
C ASP A 299 13.57 -21.28 8.79
N TRP A 300 13.20 -20.06 8.34
CA TRP A 300 13.66 -19.57 7.06
C TRP A 300 15.20 -19.38 7.02
N ILE A 301 15.78 -18.83 8.08
CA ILE A 301 17.24 -18.63 8.15
C ILE A 301 17.98 -19.97 8.13
N GLU A 302 17.50 -20.95 8.86
CA GLU A 302 18.19 -22.22 9.06
C GLU A 302 17.94 -23.24 7.93
N ASN A 303 16.70 -23.30 7.43
CA ASN A 303 16.24 -24.44 6.63
C ASN A 303 15.87 -24.09 5.19
N GLU A 304 15.54 -22.82 4.86
CA GLU A 304 15.11 -22.50 3.50
C GLU A 304 16.26 -21.94 2.64
N PRO A 305 16.37 -22.33 1.37
CA PRO A 305 17.30 -21.67 0.45
C PRO A 305 16.88 -20.22 0.18
N VAL A 306 17.85 -19.36 -0.10
CA VAL A 306 17.56 -18.01 -0.58
C VAL A 306 17.17 -18.10 -2.05
N ASP A 307 15.96 -17.63 -2.38
CA ASP A 307 15.62 -17.36 -3.77
C ASP A 307 16.40 -16.12 -4.24
N THR A 308 17.21 -16.24 -5.26
CA THR A 308 18.05 -15.17 -5.81
C THR A 308 17.39 -14.41 -6.97
N ASN A 309 16.20 -14.81 -7.41
CA ASN A 309 15.47 -14.11 -8.45
C ASN A 309 14.87 -12.81 -7.90
N ARG A 310 14.81 -11.76 -8.72
CA ARG A 310 14.11 -10.52 -8.37
C ARG A 310 12.62 -10.76 -8.16
N SER A 311 12.07 -10.06 -7.19
CA SER A 311 10.62 -9.98 -7.02
C SER A 311 10.00 -9.00 -8.03
N SER A 312 8.69 -8.81 -7.93
CA SER A 312 7.97 -7.80 -8.71
C SER A 312 8.00 -6.40 -8.07
N GLU A 313 8.78 -6.18 -7.01
CA GLU A 313 8.87 -4.89 -6.32
C GLU A 313 9.61 -3.85 -7.15
N TYR A 314 9.17 -2.60 -7.07
CA TYR A 314 9.71 -1.51 -7.89
C TYR A 314 10.98 -0.85 -7.35
N ALA A 315 11.17 -0.88 -6.01
CA ALA A 315 12.16 -0.04 -5.33
C ALA A 315 13.60 -0.20 -5.86
N ALA A 316 14.05 -1.44 -6.06
CA ALA A 316 15.41 -1.69 -6.54
C ALA A 316 15.64 -1.16 -7.97
N ASN A 317 14.63 -1.29 -8.85
CA ASN A 317 14.68 -0.73 -10.19
C ASN A 317 14.68 0.81 -10.18
N ILE A 318 13.90 1.44 -9.27
CA ILE A 318 13.88 2.90 -9.09
C ILE A 318 15.27 3.38 -8.63
N PHE A 319 15.86 2.73 -7.64
CA PHE A 319 17.20 3.09 -7.17
C PHE A 319 18.26 2.84 -8.24
N ASN A 320 18.12 1.78 -9.06
CA ASN A 320 19.03 1.54 -10.17
C ASN A 320 18.94 2.64 -11.23
N ALA A 321 17.72 3.09 -11.56
CA ALA A 321 17.51 4.22 -12.46
C ALA A 321 18.11 5.53 -11.91
N ARG A 322 18.04 5.74 -10.59
CA ARG A 322 18.58 6.94 -9.93
C ARG A 322 20.10 6.89 -9.73
N PHE A 323 20.65 5.77 -9.30
CA PHE A 323 22.00 5.68 -8.73
C PHE A 323 22.89 4.61 -9.37
N GLY A 324 22.31 3.63 -10.09
CA GLY A 324 23.01 2.52 -10.72
C GLY A 324 23.38 2.78 -12.18
N ASP A 325 22.96 1.88 -13.08
CA ASP A 325 23.21 1.98 -14.52
C ASP A 325 22.40 3.08 -15.23
N ARG A 326 21.43 3.68 -14.52
CA ARG A 326 20.58 4.77 -14.97
C ARG A 326 19.60 4.41 -16.08
N THR A 327 19.31 3.13 -16.25
CA THR A 327 18.24 2.67 -17.15
C THR A 327 16.90 3.22 -16.66
N PRO A 328 16.16 4.01 -17.45
CA PRO A 328 14.86 4.53 -17.05
C PRO A 328 13.88 3.40 -16.73
N PHE A 329 13.11 3.58 -15.65
CA PHE A 329 12.17 2.57 -15.19
C PHE A 329 10.75 3.14 -15.07
N LYS A 330 9.79 2.52 -15.78
CA LYS A 330 8.37 2.85 -15.71
C LYS A 330 7.69 1.99 -14.64
N PHE A 331 6.88 2.63 -13.77
CA PHE A 331 6.07 1.95 -12.75
C PHE A 331 4.82 2.76 -12.41
N ASN A 332 3.92 2.23 -11.59
CA ASN A 332 2.84 3.01 -11.01
C ASN A 332 3.27 3.54 -9.64
N GLY A 333 3.22 4.86 -9.47
CA GLY A 333 3.62 5.54 -8.24
C GLY A 333 2.51 6.39 -7.66
N ASN A 334 2.51 6.54 -6.34
CA ASN A 334 1.58 7.40 -5.61
C ASN A 334 2.19 8.80 -5.45
N VAL A 335 1.61 9.75 -6.16
CA VAL A 335 2.09 11.14 -6.30
C VAL A 335 0.93 12.13 -6.28
N ILE A 336 1.20 13.40 -5.96
CA ILE A 336 0.18 14.45 -6.08
C ILE A 336 -0.25 14.57 -7.54
N ASN A 337 -1.56 14.70 -7.75
CA ASN A 337 -2.19 14.70 -9.07
C ASN A 337 -1.67 15.82 -9.98
N ASP A 338 -1.63 17.07 -9.51
CA ASP A 338 -1.19 18.24 -10.29
C ASP A 338 -1.74 18.27 -11.72
N GLY A 339 -2.97 17.76 -11.93
CA GLY A 339 -3.61 17.70 -13.23
C GLY A 339 -3.24 16.48 -14.09
N SER A 340 -2.50 15.51 -13.60
CA SER A 340 -2.21 14.26 -14.33
C SER A 340 -3.50 13.51 -14.70
N ILE A 341 -4.47 13.47 -13.77
CA ILE A 341 -5.86 13.05 -14.04
C ILE A 341 -6.73 14.31 -13.94
N THR A 342 -7.23 14.79 -15.08
CA THR A 342 -7.82 16.12 -15.22
C THR A 342 -9.17 16.30 -14.56
N ASN A 343 -9.92 15.22 -14.33
CA ASN A 343 -11.22 15.21 -13.68
C ASN A 343 -11.23 14.65 -12.24
N LEU A 344 -10.06 14.67 -11.58
CA LEU A 344 -9.92 14.45 -10.14
C LEU A 344 -9.40 15.72 -9.44
N PRO A 345 -9.55 15.83 -8.10
CA PRO A 345 -9.00 16.96 -7.35
C PRO A 345 -7.51 17.16 -7.62
N TYR A 346 -7.10 18.41 -7.87
CA TYR A 346 -5.73 18.76 -8.24
C TYR A 346 -4.69 18.35 -7.19
N ASP A 347 -5.07 18.43 -5.93
CA ASP A 347 -4.25 18.14 -4.75
C ASP A 347 -4.39 16.72 -4.21
N ALA A 348 -5.15 15.85 -4.90
CA ALA A 348 -5.28 14.45 -4.50
C ALA A 348 -3.97 13.68 -4.69
N CYS A 349 -3.71 12.68 -3.85
CA CYS A 349 -2.68 11.69 -4.13
C CYS A 349 -3.24 10.61 -5.06
N VAL A 350 -2.68 10.48 -6.25
CA VAL A 350 -3.13 9.54 -7.29
C VAL A 350 -2.08 8.47 -7.56
N GLU A 351 -2.53 7.30 -7.96
CA GLU A 351 -1.67 6.21 -8.43
C GLU A 351 -1.72 6.18 -9.97
N ILE A 352 -0.61 6.58 -10.59
CA ILE A 352 -0.48 6.76 -12.03
C ILE A 352 0.85 6.21 -12.55
N PRO A 353 1.00 5.96 -13.87
CA PRO A 353 2.29 5.67 -14.44
C PRO A 353 3.26 6.84 -14.25
N VAL A 354 4.45 6.53 -13.76
CA VAL A 354 5.57 7.45 -13.56
C VAL A 354 6.86 6.82 -14.11
N PHE A 355 7.87 7.65 -14.35
CA PHE A 355 9.20 7.19 -14.78
C PHE A 355 10.24 7.66 -13.78
N ALA A 356 11.09 6.73 -13.35
CA ALA A 356 12.32 7.06 -12.63
C ALA A 356 13.49 7.09 -13.59
N ASP A 357 14.34 8.11 -13.49
CA ASP A 357 15.63 8.21 -14.18
C ASP A 357 16.67 8.88 -13.27
N LYS A 358 17.84 9.22 -13.82
CA LYS A 358 18.91 9.88 -13.06
C LYS A 358 18.52 11.24 -12.45
N ASP A 359 17.53 11.92 -13.02
CA ASP A 359 17.15 13.28 -12.63
C ASP A 359 15.97 13.32 -11.65
N GLY A 360 15.16 12.25 -11.53
CA GLY A 360 14.04 12.21 -10.60
C GLY A 360 12.97 11.19 -10.94
N ILE A 361 11.79 11.40 -10.36
CA ILE A 361 10.56 10.68 -10.66
C ILE A 361 9.62 11.62 -11.41
N HIS A 362 9.26 11.24 -12.64
CA HIS A 362 8.51 12.07 -13.57
C HIS A 362 7.10 11.53 -13.73
N LYS A 363 6.11 12.38 -13.45
CA LYS A 363 4.69 12.07 -13.62
C LYS A 363 4.30 12.04 -15.09
N THR A 364 3.36 11.18 -15.45
CA THR A 364 2.73 11.18 -16.78
C THR A 364 1.36 11.85 -16.74
N ILE A 365 0.91 12.34 -17.88
CA ILE A 365 -0.45 12.83 -18.04
C ILE A 365 -1.32 11.65 -18.47
N VAL A 366 -2.35 11.37 -17.68
CA VAL A 366 -3.33 10.31 -17.96
C VAL A 366 -4.52 10.86 -18.75
N GLY A 367 -4.93 12.11 -18.46
CA GLY A 367 -6.15 12.72 -18.99
C GLY A 367 -7.37 12.43 -18.10
N GLU A 368 -8.54 12.30 -18.71
CA GLU A 368 -9.79 12.07 -17.98
C GLU A 368 -10.04 10.58 -17.70
N LEU A 369 -10.50 10.26 -16.50
CA LEU A 369 -11.13 8.97 -16.23
C LEU A 369 -12.55 8.96 -16.88
N PRO A 370 -13.08 7.77 -17.26
CA PRO A 370 -14.49 7.62 -17.57
C PRO A 370 -15.37 8.22 -16.47
N ALA A 371 -16.42 8.94 -16.82
CA ALA A 371 -17.19 9.79 -15.89
C ALA A 371 -17.66 9.05 -14.62
N HIS A 372 -18.15 7.80 -14.75
CA HIS A 372 -18.60 7.00 -13.62
C HIS A 372 -17.44 6.57 -12.69
N LEU A 373 -16.25 6.30 -13.24
CA LEU A 373 -15.04 6.02 -12.46
C LEU A 373 -14.52 7.31 -11.79
N ALA A 374 -14.58 8.45 -12.48
CA ALA A 374 -14.20 9.73 -11.92
C ALA A 374 -15.03 10.08 -10.68
N ILE A 375 -16.37 9.85 -10.70
CA ILE A 375 -17.23 10.03 -9.53
C ILE A 375 -16.79 9.15 -8.37
N LEU A 376 -16.60 7.86 -8.63
CA LEU A 376 -16.19 6.89 -7.60
C LEU A 376 -14.83 7.24 -6.99
N VAL A 377 -13.82 7.45 -7.82
CA VAL A 377 -12.45 7.74 -7.42
C VAL A 377 -12.33 9.13 -6.78
N SER A 378 -13.06 10.15 -7.29
CA SER A 378 -13.05 11.49 -6.71
C SER A 378 -13.66 11.51 -5.31
N THR A 379 -14.72 10.74 -5.05
CA THR A 379 -15.29 10.60 -3.72
C THR A 379 -14.24 10.10 -2.73
N THR A 380 -13.53 9.03 -3.10
CA THR A 380 -12.45 8.49 -2.29
C THR A 380 -11.32 9.51 -2.08
N ALA A 381 -10.85 10.16 -3.16
CA ALA A 381 -9.77 11.15 -3.08
C ALA A 381 -10.13 12.34 -2.17
N GLN A 382 -11.39 12.78 -2.17
CA GLN A 382 -11.84 13.87 -1.31
C GLN A 382 -11.95 13.44 0.17
N ILE A 383 -12.38 12.23 0.44
CA ILE A 383 -12.36 11.66 1.80
C ILE A 383 -10.91 11.62 2.33
N GLU A 384 -9.99 11.10 1.52
CA GLU A 384 -8.55 11.03 1.87
C GLU A 384 -7.96 12.42 2.12
N ASN A 385 -8.32 13.42 1.30
CA ASN A 385 -7.94 14.81 1.49
C ASN A 385 -8.46 15.37 2.83
N LEU A 386 -9.71 15.10 3.16
CA LEU A 386 -10.34 15.55 4.42
C LEU A 386 -9.66 14.88 5.64
N VAL A 387 -9.29 13.61 5.54
CA VAL A 387 -8.56 12.89 6.61
C VAL A 387 -7.18 13.51 6.85
N VAL A 388 -6.45 13.85 5.79
CA VAL A 388 -5.16 14.55 5.93
C VAL A 388 -5.35 15.91 6.59
N CYS A 389 -6.35 16.70 6.14
CA CYS A 389 -6.70 17.96 6.78
C CYS A 389 -7.03 17.79 8.27
N ALA A 390 -7.87 16.79 8.62
CA ALA A 390 -8.22 16.47 10.00
C ALA A 390 -6.99 16.11 10.84
N ALA A 391 -6.03 15.37 10.26
CA ALA A 391 -4.80 15.01 10.94
C ALA A 391 -3.91 16.25 11.24
N MET A 392 -3.84 17.19 10.28
CA MET A 392 -3.04 18.41 10.43
C MET A 392 -3.68 19.40 11.41
N THR A 393 -5.01 19.54 11.39
CA THR A 393 -5.76 20.48 12.23
C THR A 393 -6.18 19.90 13.58
N LYS A 394 -6.04 18.59 13.78
CA LYS A 394 -6.54 17.87 14.95
C LYS A 394 -8.05 18.00 15.15
N SER A 395 -8.80 18.06 14.05
CA SER A 395 -10.25 18.27 14.05
C SER A 395 -11.02 16.94 14.14
N ARG A 396 -11.69 16.67 15.27
CA ARG A 396 -12.64 15.54 15.37
C ARG A 396 -13.82 15.69 14.41
N ALA A 397 -14.29 16.92 14.22
CA ALA A 397 -15.41 17.19 13.31
C ALA A 397 -15.11 16.72 11.88
N ASP A 398 -13.92 16.99 11.38
CA ASP A 398 -13.52 16.55 10.05
C ASP A 398 -13.34 15.04 9.96
N VAL A 399 -12.90 14.37 11.04
CA VAL A 399 -12.88 12.90 11.11
C VAL A 399 -14.30 12.34 11.01
N TYR A 400 -15.27 12.89 11.77
CA TYR A 400 -16.67 12.46 11.67
C TYR A 400 -17.19 12.65 10.24
N HIS A 401 -16.91 13.80 9.61
CA HIS A 401 -17.34 14.06 8.24
C HIS A 401 -16.71 13.07 7.25
N ALA A 402 -15.42 12.75 7.39
CA ALA A 402 -14.75 11.78 6.54
C ALA A 402 -15.40 10.38 6.64
N VAL A 403 -15.71 9.91 7.86
CA VAL A 403 -16.38 8.62 8.08
C VAL A 403 -17.84 8.66 7.61
N MET A 404 -18.54 9.80 7.73
CA MET A 404 -19.90 9.99 7.21
C MET A 404 -19.96 9.92 5.69
N MET A 405 -18.87 10.28 4.99
CA MET A 405 -18.78 10.19 3.53
C MET A 405 -18.24 8.84 3.05
N ASP A 406 -17.68 8.01 3.96
CA ASP A 406 -17.21 6.67 3.59
C ASP A 406 -18.36 5.81 3.03
N PRO A 407 -18.18 5.17 1.84
CA PRO A 407 -19.26 4.47 1.20
C PRO A 407 -19.86 3.31 2.01
N LEU A 408 -19.02 2.57 2.74
CA LEU A 408 -19.50 1.44 3.56
C LEU A 408 -20.20 1.94 4.82
N CYS A 409 -19.58 2.85 5.56
CA CYS A 409 -20.15 3.40 6.80
C CYS A 409 -21.49 4.10 6.54
N SER A 410 -21.58 4.91 5.48
CA SER A 410 -22.83 5.60 5.10
C SER A 410 -23.93 4.67 4.61
N ALA A 411 -23.58 3.49 4.07
CA ALA A 411 -24.58 2.50 3.64
C ALA A 411 -25.14 1.65 4.77
N VAL A 412 -24.45 1.61 5.93
CA VAL A 412 -24.78 0.74 7.08
C VAL A 412 -25.37 1.54 8.23
N CYS A 413 -24.78 2.70 8.56
CA CYS A 413 -25.02 3.44 9.79
C CYS A 413 -25.78 4.75 9.56
N SER A 414 -26.57 5.17 10.55
CA SER A 414 -27.04 6.54 10.67
C SER A 414 -25.89 7.50 11.07
N LEU A 415 -26.09 8.82 10.85
CA LEU A 415 -25.11 9.83 11.23
C LEU A 415 -24.74 9.78 12.73
N GLN A 416 -25.72 9.48 13.60
CA GLN A 416 -25.47 9.37 15.04
C GLN A 416 -24.67 8.11 15.40
N GLU A 417 -24.95 6.99 14.74
CA GLU A 417 -24.17 5.75 14.94
C GLU A 417 -22.73 5.93 14.48
N ILE A 418 -22.50 6.59 13.35
CA ILE A 418 -21.13 6.91 12.89
C ILE A 418 -20.40 7.74 13.95
N ARG A 419 -21.06 8.76 14.50
CA ARG A 419 -20.47 9.60 15.55
C ARG A 419 -20.12 8.78 16.80
N ASN A 420 -21.05 7.97 17.29
CA ASN A 420 -20.84 7.11 18.45
C ASN A 420 -19.70 6.09 18.21
N MET A 421 -19.63 5.51 17.01
CA MET A 421 -18.55 4.61 16.61
C MET A 421 -17.18 5.31 16.63
N CYS A 422 -17.07 6.50 16.04
CA CYS A 422 -15.85 7.29 16.06
C CYS A 422 -15.42 7.66 17.48
N ASP A 423 -16.37 8.07 18.35
CA ASP A 423 -16.09 8.43 19.74
C ASP A 423 -15.49 7.25 20.51
N LEU A 424 -16.03 6.04 20.34
CA LEU A 424 -15.47 4.82 20.93
C LEU A 424 -14.06 4.51 20.43
N ILE A 425 -13.80 4.72 19.13
CA ILE A 425 -12.45 4.51 18.58
C ILE A 425 -11.48 5.56 19.11
N PHE A 426 -11.88 6.83 19.22
CA PHE A 426 -11.07 7.88 19.85
C PHE A 426 -10.73 7.55 21.30
N GLU A 427 -11.70 7.07 22.07
CA GLU A 427 -11.49 6.64 23.46
C GLU A 427 -10.41 5.56 23.58
N LYS A 428 -10.43 4.55 22.67
CA LYS A 428 -9.44 3.47 22.64
C LYS A 428 -8.09 3.89 22.09
N ASN A 429 -8.01 5.03 21.42
CA ASN A 429 -6.80 5.58 20.81
C ASN A 429 -6.29 6.85 21.52
N THR A 430 -6.61 7.08 22.77
CA THR A 430 -6.26 8.30 23.52
C THR A 430 -4.76 8.58 23.51
N ASP A 431 -3.91 7.57 23.57
CA ASP A 431 -2.45 7.71 23.54
C ASP A 431 -1.92 8.28 22.21
N TYR A 432 -2.68 8.12 21.12
CA TYR A 432 -2.31 8.57 19.77
C TYR A 432 -3.12 9.79 19.32
N LEU A 433 -4.37 9.90 19.76
CA LEU A 433 -5.37 10.84 19.22
C LEU A 433 -6.01 11.71 20.30
N GLY A 434 -5.43 11.75 21.51
CA GLY A 434 -5.98 12.52 22.64
C GLY A 434 -5.93 14.05 22.45
N ASP A 435 -5.18 14.54 21.48
CA ASP A 435 -5.07 15.96 21.13
C ASP A 435 -6.12 16.44 20.09
N TYR A 436 -6.94 15.53 19.56
CA TYR A 436 -8.04 15.89 18.67
C TYR A 436 -9.21 16.53 19.42
N LYS A 437 -9.75 17.61 18.88
CA LYS A 437 -10.82 18.45 19.49
C LYS A 437 -12.06 18.53 18.63
#